data_a5fd5fb53e5fd898673dda6434663e27
#
_entry.id   a5fd5fb53e5fd898673dda6434663e27
#
_cell.length_a   1.000
_cell.length_b   1.000
_cell.length_c   1.000
_cell.angle_alpha   90.00
_cell.angle_beta   90.00
_cell.angle_gamma   90.00
#
_symmetry.space_group_name_H-M   'P 1'
#
loop_
_entity.id
_entity.type
_entity.pdbx_description
1 polymer ?
#
loop_
_entity_poly.entity_id
_entity_poly.type
_entity_poly.pdbx_seq_one_letter_code
_entity_poly.pdbx_strand_id
1 'polypeptide(L)'
;MIEFLLAGIPLLLLMLAIVQLSLLWAGKSAVDTAAHLASRKFARIARADFRKAREMAFLEAFQVCRNRPGGSFGSAAMTVLNVTKDGEQGTNRADAGDALCVRLTHGVELVVPWIDRVLFTLSPGKKIRLGDHYYLMMQSTRWVTVE
;
A
#
# COMPACT_ATOMS: atom_id res chain seq x y z
N MET A 1 10.04 -13.28 -41.96
CA MET A 1 9.44 -12.03 -41.34
C MET A 1 8.28 -12.33 -40.40
N ILE A 2 7.34 -13.19 -40.75
CA ILE A 2 6.19 -13.55 -39.88
C ILE A 2 6.67 -14.25 -38.59
N GLU A 3 7.66 -15.12 -38.65
CA GLU A 3 8.23 -15.82 -37.49
C GLU A 3 8.84 -14.85 -36.45
N PHE A 4 9.48 -13.77 -36.91
CA PHE A 4 10.04 -12.75 -36.04
C PHE A 4 8.94 -11.96 -35.31
N LEU A 5 7.84 -11.63 -35.97
CA LEU A 5 6.68 -10.97 -35.34
C LEU A 5 6.00 -11.90 -34.36
N LEU A 6 5.87 -13.19 -34.66
CA LEU A 6 5.26 -14.18 -33.78
C LEU A 6 6.07 -14.41 -32.49
N ALA A 7 7.40 -14.35 -32.58
CA ALA A 7 8.28 -14.45 -31.40
C ALA A 7 8.43 -13.13 -30.64
N GLY A 8 8.39 -11.99 -31.34
CA GLY A 8 8.59 -10.67 -30.76
C GLY A 8 7.46 -10.22 -29.85
N ILE A 9 6.20 -10.50 -30.19
CA ILE A 9 5.04 -10.11 -29.39
C ILE A 9 5.04 -10.77 -28.00
N PRO A 10 5.21 -12.11 -27.86
CA PRO A 10 5.30 -12.73 -26.55
C PRO A 10 6.48 -12.22 -25.71
N LEU A 11 7.63 -11.97 -26.33
CA LEU A 11 8.80 -11.42 -25.64
C LEU A 11 8.54 -10.03 -25.09
N LEU A 12 7.90 -9.16 -25.89
CA LEU A 12 7.52 -7.82 -25.46
C LEU A 12 6.53 -7.86 -24.32
N LEU A 13 5.51 -8.71 -24.39
CA LEU A 13 4.54 -8.90 -23.31
C LEU A 13 5.21 -9.40 -22.02
N LEU A 14 6.17 -10.31 -22.14
CA LEU A 14 6.96 -10.80 -21.01
C LEU A 14 7.75 -9.66 -20.35
N MET A 15 8.43 -8.83 -21.13
CA MET A 15 9.16 -7.66 -20.62
C MET A 15 8.23 -6.69 -19.88
N LEU A 16 7.07 -6.38 -20.46
CA LEU A 16 6.07 -5.51 -19.84
C LEU A 16 5.53 -6.12 -18.53
N ALA A 17 5.32 -7.43 -18.49
CA ALA A 17 4.90 -8.13 -17.27
C ALA A 17 5.96 -8.04 -16.16
N ILE A 18 7.24 -8.20 -16.49
CA ILE A 18 8.35 -8.07 -15.53
C ILE A 18 8.39 -6.65 -14.96
N VAL A 19 8.26 -5.62 -15.81
CA VAL A 19 8.22 -4.22 -15.37
C VAL A 19 7.05 -4.00 -14.39
N GLN A 20 5.86 -4.47 -14.74
CA GLN A 20 4.67 -4.32 -13.87
C GLN A 20 4.84 -5.05 -12.53
N LEU A 21 5.37 -6.26 -12.54
CA LEU A 21 5.64 -7.02 -11.31
C LEU A 21 6.69 -6.33 -10.43
N SER A 22 7.72 -5.72 -11.02
CA SER A 22 8.72 -4.94 -10.30
C SER A 22 8.09 -3.71 -9.62
N LEU A 23 7.18 -3.01 -10.30
CA LEU A 23 6.43 -1.89 -9.71
C LEU A 23 5.52 -2.34 -8.57
N LEU A 24 4.86 -3.50 -8.71
CA LEU A 24 4.05 -4.08 -7.63
C LEU A 24 4.90 -4.46 -6.42
N TRP A 25 6.06 -5.06 -6.64
CA TRP A 25 7.00 -5.39 -5.55
C TRP A 25 7.50 -4.13 -4.84
N ALA A 26 7.90 -3.10 -5.59
CA ALA A 26 8.28 -1.80 -5.03
C ALA A 26 7.13 -1.16 -4.23
N GLY A 27 5.89 -1.26 -4.75
CA GLY A 27 4.68 -0.82 -4.06
C GLY A 27 4.48 -1.55 -2.73
N LYS A 28 4.61 -2.87 -2.72
CA LYS A 28 4.48 -3.68 -1.50
C LYS A 28 5.55 -3.32 -0.46
N SER A 29 6.81 -3.20 -0.89
CA SER A 29 7.92 -2.80 -0.03
C SER A 29 7.71 -1.42 0.58
N ALA A 30 7.21 -0.46 -0.20
CA ALA A 30 6.88 0.88 0.29
C ALA A 30 5.76 0.85 1.35
N VAL A 31 4.72 0.04 1.14
CA VAL A 31 3.61 -0.12 2.10
C VAL A 31 4.12 -0.75 3.41
N ASP A 32 5.01 -1.74 3.35
CA ASP A 32 5.58 -2.38 4.53
C ASP A 32 6.49 -1.41 5.31
N THR A 33 7.29 -0.61 4.60
CA THR A 33 8.13 0.45 5.20
C THR A 33 7.27 1.56 5.81
N ALA A 34 6.24 2.02 5.09
CA ALA A 34 5.31 3.03 5.56
C ALA A 34 4.57 2.58 6.83
N ALA A 35 4.11 1.34 6.87
CA ALA A 35 3.45 0.77 8.05
C ALA A 35 4.40 0.70 9.25
N HIS A 36 5.68 0.35 9.02
CA HIS A 36 6.69 0.32 10.08
C HIS A 36 6.97 1.72 10.64
N LEU A 37 7.20 2.72 9.79
CA LEU A 37 7.45 4.09 10.22
C LEU A 37 6.24 4.71 10.92
N ALA A 38 5.04 4.52 10.36
CA ALA A 38 3.79 4.99 10.94
C ALA A 38 3.54 4.38 12.33
N SER A 39 3.77 3.08 12.50
CA SER A 39 3.57 2.40 13.78
C SER A 39 4.53 2.93 14.86
N ARG A 40 5.79 3.15 14.53
CA ARG A 40 6.78 3.74 15.45
C ARG A 40 6.44 5.18 15.82
N LYS A 41 6.03 5.99 14.85
CA LYS A 41 5.61 7.38 15.10
C LYS A 41 4.38 7.42 16.00
N PHE A 42 3.42 6.54 15.71
CA PHE A 42 2.21 6.39 16.51
C PHE A 42 2.53 6.03 17.95
N ALA A 43 3.34 5.00 18.20
CA ALA A 43 3.70 4.54 19.55
C ALA A 43 4.26 5.63 20.46
N ARG A 44 5.11 6.50 19.90
CA ARG A 44 5.75 7.59 20.65
C ARG A 44 4.81 8.71 21.06
N ILE A 45 3.72 8.93 20.32
CA ILE A 45 2.83 10.09 20.51
C ILE A 45 1.50 9.68 21.15
N ALA A 46 1.09 8.41 20.96
CA ALA A 46 -0.24 7.90 21.30
C ALA A 46 -0.64 8.13 22.75
N ARG A 47 0.31 8.07 23.70
CA ARG A 47 0.09 8.31 25.12
C ARG A 47 -0.32 9.77 25.42
N ALA A 48 0.31 10.73 24.75
CA ALA A 48 0.05 12.15 24.99
C ALA A 48 -1.23 12.61 24.27
N ASP A 49 -1.40 12.23 23.03
CA ASP A 49 -2.55 12.62 22.20
C ASP A 49 -2.76 11.57 21.09
N PHE A 50 -3.76 10.73 21.27
CA PHE A 50 -4.09 9.65 20.33
C PHE A 50 -4.50 10.16 18.95
N ARG A 51 -5.25 11.26 18.90
CA ARG A 51 -5.70 11.86 17.63
C ARG A 51 -4.51 12.41 16.84
N LYS A 52 -3.66 13.19 17.50
CA LYS A 52 -2.44 13.74 16.90
C LYS A 52 -1.48 12.64 16.46
N ALA A 53 -1.35 11.55 17.23
CA ALA A 53 -0.56 10.40 16.87
C ALA A 53 -1.04 9.76 15.57
N ARG A 54 -2.37 9.60 15.42
CA ARG A 54 -2.97 9.04 14.21
C ARG A 54 -2.75 9.94 13.00
N GLU A 55 -2.92 11.23 13.12
CA GLU A 55 -2.68 12.20 12.05
C GLU A 55 -1.21 12.21 11.61
N MET A 56 -0.28 12.25 12.56
CA MET A 56 1.15 12.26 12.26
C MET A 56 1.63 10.94 11.66
N ALA A 57 1.12 9.80 12.15
CA ALA A 57 1.41 8.49 11.59
C ALA A 57 0.85 8.34 10.16
N PHE A 58 -0.35 8.86 9.91
CA PHE A 58 -0.93 8.88 8.57
C PHE A 58 -0.10 9.74 7.59
N LEU A 59 0.32 10.94 7.99
CA LEU A 59 1.14 11.81 7.15
C LEU A 59 2.48 11.16 6.79
N GLU A 60 3.12 10.49 7.74
CA GLU A 60 4.36 9.74 7.50
C GLU A 60 4.13 8.62 6.47
N ALA A 61 3.10 7.80 6.68
CA ALA A 61 2.74 6.73 5.76
C ALA A 61 2.42 7.25 4.36
N PHE A 62 1.65 8.33 4.28
CA PHE A 62 1.27 8.98 3.03
C PHE A 62 2.49 9.48 2.24
N GLN A 63 3.45 10.12 2.90
CA GLN A 63 4.67 10.61 2.26
C GLN A 63 5.50 9.47 1.66
N VAL A 64 5.68 8.38 2.41
CA VAL A 64 6.42 7.21 1.92
C VAL A 64 5.71 6.58 0.72
N CYS A 65 4.40 6.38 0.80
CA CYS A 65 3.60 5.78 -0.28
C CYS A 65 3.54 6.67 -1.53
N ARG A 66 3.51 7.99 -1.36
CA ARG A 66 3.49 8.96 -2.47
C ARG A 66 4.82 8.99 -3.22
N ASN A 67 5.95 8.97 -2.51
CA ASN A 67 7.28 9.16 -3.08
C ASN A 67 7.87 7.89 -3.71
N ARG A 68 7.13 6.78 -3.75
CA ARG A 68 7.58 5.52 -4.35
C ARG A 68 7.61 5.57 -5.88
N PRO A 69 8.44 4.75 -6.55
CA PRO A 69 8.37 4.54 -8.00
C PRO A 69 6.98 4.06 -8.43
N GLY A 70 6.41 4.66 -9.48
CA GLY A 70 5.06 4.36 -9.97
C GLY A 70 3.94 4.83 -9.02
N GLY A 71 4.24 5.72 -8.07
CA GLY A 71 3.23 6.37 -7.25
C GLY A 71 2.47 7.42 -8.05
N SER A 72 1.13 7.38 -8.01
CA SER A 72 0.26 8.40 -8.58
C SER A 72 -0.53 9.11 -7.47
N PHE A 73 -1.12 10.25 -7.79
CA PHE A 73 -2.01 10.95 -6.87
C PHE A 73 -3.23 10.10 -6.50
N GLY A 74 -3.81 9.39 -7.48
CA GLY A 74 -4.93 8.46 -7.24
C GLY A 74 -4.54 7.32 -6.29
N SER A 75 -3.34 6.76 -6.47
CA SER A 75 -2.77 5.75 -5.56
C SER A 75 -2.59 6.31 -4.15
N ALA A 76 -2.07 7.53 -4.01
CA ALA A 76 -1.89 8.18 -2.70
C ALA A 76 -3.23 8.44 -1.99
N ALA A 77 -4.27 8.86 -2.73
CA ALA A 77 -5.60 9.08 -2.17
C ALA A 77 -6.26 7.81 -1.63
N MET A 78 -5.80 6.62 -2.07
CA MET A 78 -6.28 5.32 -1.57
C MET A 78 -5.49 4.81 -0.36
N THR A 79 -4.76 5.68 0.34
CA THR A 79 -4.04 5.31 1.57
C THR A 79 -4.96 5.43 2.77
N VAL A 80 -5.12 4.34 3.52
CA VAL A 80 -5.96 4.31 4.74
C VAL A 80 -5.15 3.71 5.88
N LEU A 81 -5.11 4.43 7.00
CA LEU A 81 -4.48 3.97 8.25
C LEU A 81 -5.55 3.66 9.27
N ASN A 82 -5.64 2.41 9.68
CA ASN A 82 -6.52 1.95 10.76
C ASN A 82 -5.68 1.54 11.96
N VAL A 83 -6.08 1.99 13.14
CA VAL A 83 -5.48 1.59 14.41
C VAL A 83 -6.55 0.91 15.24
N THR A 84 -6.27 -0.28 15.74
CA THR A 84 -7.17 -1.08 16.56
C THR A 84 -6.45 -1.55 17.82
N LYS A 85 -7.15 -1.57 18.97
CA LYS A 85 -6.68 -2.17 20.21
C LYS A 85 -7.44 -3.48 20.38
N ASP A 86 -6.74 -4.59 20.59
CA ASP A 86 -7.31 -5.93 20.82
C ASP A 86 -8.38 -6.38 19.81
N GLY A 87 -8.30 -5.85 18.55
CA GLY A 87 -9.27 -6.15 17.51
C GLY A 87 -10.52 -5.25 17.49
N GLU A 88 -10.73 -4.42 18.49
CA GLU A 88 -11.85 -3.48 18.52
C GLU A 88 -11.54 -2.20 17.72
N GLN A 89 -12.47 -1.85 16.86
CA GLN A 89 -12.40 -0.59 16.10
C GLN A 89 -13.01 0.54 16.96
N GLY A 90 -12.33 1.69 16.97
CA GLY A 90 -12.87 2.89 17.62
C GLY A 90 -12.18 3.30 18.92
N THR A 91 -11.06 2.72 19.25
CA THR A 91 -10.23 3.14 20.38
C THR A 91 -9.73 4.57 20.16
N ASN A 92 -10.05 5.45 21.09
CA ASN A 92 -9.61 6.85 21.11
C ASN A 92 -8.58 7.15 22.19
N ARG A 93 -8.13 6.13 22.90
CA ARG A 93 -7.20 6.25 24.03
C ARG A 93 -6.25 5.07 24.06
N ALA A 94 -4.99 5.32 24.39
CA ALA A 94 -4.01 4.28 24.59
C ALA A 94 -3.17 4.62 25.82
N ASP A 95 -2.99 3.64 26.70
CA ASP A 95 -2.15 3.75 27.88
C ASP A 95 -0.77 3.14 27.61
N ALA A 96 0.22 3.52 28.42
CA ALA A 96 1.55 2.95 28.30
C ALA A 96 1.51 1.44 28.50
N GLY A 97 2.16 0.70 27.59
CA GLY A 97 2.16 -0.76 27.59
C GLY A 97 1.04 -1.40 26.76
N ASP A 98 0.09 -0.64 26.25
CA ASP A 98 -0.96 -1.18 25.38
C ASP A 98 -0.39 -1.68 24.06
N ALA A 99 -0.81 -2.88 23.65
CA ALA A 99 -0.50 -3.43 22.34
C ALA A 99 -1.55 -2.96 21.32
N LEU A 100 -1.09 -2.22 20.33
CA LEU A 100 -1.95 -1.68 19.28
C LEU A 100 -1.58 -2.29 17.93
N CYS A 101 -2.61 -2.58 17.14
CA CYS A 101 -2.47 -3.07 15.78
C CYS A 101 -2.65 -1.91 14.80
N VAL A 102 -1.58 -1.55 14.10
CA VAL A 102 -1.58 -0.52 13.05
C VAL A 102 -1.66 -1.22 11.71
N ARG A 103 -2.75 -0.99 10.99
CA ARG A 103 -3.02 -1.55 9.67
C ARG A 103 -3.01 -0.45 8.63
N LEU A 104 -2.07 -0.53 7.70
CA LEU A 104 -1.97 0.34 6.54
C LEU A 104 -2.49 -0.38 5.31
N THR A 105 -3.43 0.26 4.61
CA THR A 105 -3.93 -0.19 3.30
C THR A 105 -3.63 0.88 2.27
N HIS A 106 -3.09 0.49 1.12
CA HIS A 106 -2.71 1.41 0.06
C HIS A 106 -3.01 0.79 -1.32
N GLY A 107 -3.56 1.60 -2.23
CA GLY A 107 -3.82 1.21 -3.61
C GLY A 107 -2.57 1.36 -4.48
N VAL A 108 -2.08 0.27 -5.05
CA VAL A 108 -0.99 0.29 -6.02
C VAL A 108 -1.57 0.26 -7.42
N GLU A 109 -1.28 1.30 -8.21
CA GLU A 109 -1.75 1.43 -9.57
C GLU A 109 -1.04 0.47 -10.51
N LEU A 110 -1.82 -0.14 -11.41
CA LEU A 110 -1.32 -0.94 -12.51
C LEU A 110 -1.15 -0.01 -13.72
N VAL A 111 0.09 0.33 -14.04
CA VAL A 111 0.43 1.38 -15.03
C VAL A 111 0.65 0.82 -16.42
N VAL A 112 1.11 -0.45 -16.54
CA VAL A 112 1.47 -1.05 -17.82
C VAL A 112 0.22 -1.52 -18.55
N PRO A 113 -0.13 -0.91 -19.71
CA PRO A 113 -1.32 -1.25 -20.47
C PRO A 113 -1.29 -2.73 -20.91
N TRP A 114 -2.47 -3.34 -21.03
CA TRP A 114 -2.72 -4.76 -21.33
C TRP A 114 -2.41 -5.69 -20.15
N ILE A 115 -1.24 -5.53 -19.52
CA ILE A 115 -0.84 -6.30 -18.34
C ILE A 115 -1.69 -5.93 -17.13
N ASP A 116 -2.08 -4.66 -17.01
CA ASP A 116 -3.00 -4.15 -15.97
C ASP A 116 -4.30 -4.95 -15.91
N ARG A 117 -4.94 -5.18 -17.06
CA ARG A 117 -6.20 -5.95 -17.16
C ARG A 117 -6.01 -7.41 -16.82
N VAL A 118 -4.92 -8.02 -17.31
CA VAL A 118 -4.61 -9.42 -17.03
C VAL A 118 -4.36 -9.63 -15.54
N LEU A 119 -3.50 -8.81 -14.94
CA LEU A 119 -3.19 -8.89 -13.51
C LEU A 119 -4.40 -8.54 -12.63
N PHE A 120 -5.19 -7.54 -13.04
CA PHE A 120 -6.42 -7.19 -12.33
C PHE A 120 -7.40 -8.36 -12.33
N THR A 121 -7.54 -9.10 -13.43
CA THR A 121 -8.43 -10.26 -13.52
C THR A 121 -7.91 -11.43 -12.70
N LEU A 122 -6.62 -11.73 -12.79
CA LEU A 122 -5.99 -12.88 -12.13
C LEU A 122 -5.74 -12.68 -10.63
N SER A 123 -5.61 -11.43 -10.16
CA SER A 123 -5.31 -11.17 -8.76
C SER A 123 -6.48 -11.57 -7.85
N PRO A 124 -6.25 -12.40 -6.82
CA PRO A 124 -7.28 -12.79 -5.84
C PRO A 124 -7.53 -11.70 -4.78
N GLY A 125 -6.67 -10.67 -4.71
CA GLY A 125 -6.73 -9.61 -3.70
C GLY A 125 -7.88 -8.61 -3.89
N LYS A 126 -8.07 -7.73 -2.89
CA LYS A 126 -8.98 -6.59 -3.03
C LYS A 126 -8.49 -5.68 -4.14
N LYS A 127 -9.38 -5.33 -5.04
CA LYS A 127 -9.09 -4.54 -6.23
C LYS A 127 -10.15 -3.48 -6.45
N ILE A 128 -9.72 -2.32 -6.94
CA ILE A 128 -10.60 -1.18 -7.22
C ILE A 128 -10.29 -0.69 -8.64
N ARG A 129 -11.36 -0.39 -9.38
CA ARG A 129 -11.26 0.31 -10.67
C ARG A 129 -11.80 1.73 -10.49
N LEU A 130 -11.01 2.70 -10.88
CA LEU A 130 -11.41 4.10 -10.84
C LEU A 130 -11.24 4.69 -12.26
N GLY A 131 -12.35 4.84 -12.99
CA GLY A 131 -12.30 5.17 -14.41
C GLY A 131 -11.57 4.11 -15.23
N ASP A 132 -10.51 4.51 -15.90
CA ASP A 132 -9.65 3.62 -16.71
C ASP A 132 -8.42 3.08 -15.96
N HIS A 133 -8.27 3.45 -14.68
CA HIS A 133 -7.16 3.02 -13.86
C HIS A 133 -7.54 1.82 -12.98
N TYR A 134 -6.63 0.86 -12.89
CA TYR A 134 -6.76 -0.35 -12.08
C TYR A 134 -5.81 -0.30 -10.89
N TYR A 135 -6.34 -0.60 -9.70
CA TYR A 135 -5.58 -0.56 -8.44
C TYR A 135 -5.68 -1.90 -7.72
N LEU A 136 -4.55 -2.40 -7.25
CA LEU A 136 -4.48 -3.52 -6.32
C LEU A 136 -4.28 -2.98 -4.91
N MET A 137 -5.18 -3.37 -3.99
CA MET A 137 -5.09 -2.95 -2.60
C MET A 137 -4.08 -3.82 -1.86
N MET A 138 -2.99 -3.22 -1.45
CA MET A 138 -1.97 -3.85 -0.62
C MET A 138 -2.13 -3.44 0.83
N GLN A 139 -1.94 -4.40 1.71
CA GLN A 139 -2.12 -4.22 3.15
C GLN A 139 -0.86 -4.65 3.89
N SER A 140 -0.50 -3.89 4.90
CA SER A 140 0.52 -4.24 5.89
C SER A 140 -0.02 -3.99 7.29
N THR A 141 0.27 -4.92 8.19
CA THR A 141 -0.17 -4.87 9.58
C THR A 141 1.04 -4.94 10.49
N ARG A 142 1.11 -4.06 11.49
CA ARG A 142 2.17 -4.01 12.48
C ARG A 142 1.58 -3.91 13.87
N TRP A 143 2.13 -4.70 14.78
CA TRP A 143 1.85 -4.59 16.20
C TRP A 143 2.90 -3.68 16.83
N VAL A 144 2.46 -2.80 17.70
CA VAL A 144 3.31 -1.84 18.39
C VAL A 144 2.82 -1.64 19.81
N THR A 145 3.75 -1.53 20.75
CA THR A 145 3.45 -1.19 22.14
C THR A 145 3.61 0.30 22.34
N VAL A 146 2.69 0.93 23.05
CA VAL A 146 2.73 2.36 23.40
C VAL A 146 3.82 2.60 24.42
N GLU A 147 4.72 3.54 24.11
CA GLU A 147 5.85 3.94 24.99
C GLU A 147 5.44 4.95 26.07
#